data_27e84e1712b97635d3aa693a3dfab203
#
_entry.id   27e84e1712b97635d3aa693a3dfab203
#
_cell.length_a   1.000
_cell.length_b   1.000
_cell.length_c   1.000
_cell.angle_alpha   90.00
_cell.angle_beta   90.00
_cell.angle_gamma   90.00
#
_symmetry.space_group_name_H-M   'P 1'
#
loop_
_entity.id
_entity.type
_entity.pdbx_description
1 polymer ?
#
loop_
_entity_poly.entity_id
_entity_poly.type
_entity_poly.pdbx_seq_one_letter_code
_entity_poly.pdbx_strand_id
1 'polypeptide(L)'
;MATQRFNYNDKFNLKDQKVGIVSTTPEESLDVTSGTLKGVDLQSNSGVTTFSTYQGFQNKKTSYTGNVQIETGESGTLSGEIVIGSGTTLSVGTGATTGQGSIKSLKVSNTFTPPIGGTADRPSAPQPGAIFYNKDFRTIEYWDGNFWRQVDNVTRSGRQVSGSGNSGTNNTEFGTFNAHTLGNEVHFGTLSSGRVSYGGGSGNSIRGLFTGGYNYSNVIDYFTIQSGGQALDFGDSREISFGNSSLSSSTRSVTFCGYTTPGGGVNTIDYVEIMTTGNALDFGDSGNTVWSATRGSSPTRGINGSVGNRPFFQYITIASKGDAIDFTERVSDESQNTGCSNSVRMIISSGREETPNFKRISYLSIPTLGENISFGDLTVGRQGVGSNATNTRGVFSGGNVPSTVYNIIEYVTIQTLGNAQDFGDLMDTRRNIAQVSDSHGGLGGF
;
A
#
# COMPACT_ATOMS: atom_id res chain seq x y z
N MET A 1 63.81 11.01 46.16
CA MET A 1 63.73 11.23 44.70
C MET A 1 64.01 12.67 44.46
N ALA A 2 65.01 12.98 43.63
CA ALA A 2 65.39 14.37 43.37
C ALA A 2 64.34 15.07 42.53
N THR A 3 63.72 16.09 43.08
CA THR A 3 62.77 16.93 42.37
C THR A 3 63.59 17.84 41.46
N GLN A 4 63.61 17.58 40.17
CA GLN A 4 64.14 18.58 39.23
C GLN A 4 63.21 19.78 39.20
N ARG A 5 63.66 20.91 39.74
CA ARG A 5 63.03 22.20 39.58
C ARG A 5 63.43 22.77 38.24
N PHE A 6 62.48 22.83 37.31
CA PHE A 6 62.67 23.63 36.10
C PHE A 6 62.33 25.09 36.38
N ASN A 7 63.35 25.86 36.54
CA ASN A 7 63.20 27.29 36.79
C ASN A 7 63.24 28.02 35.44
N TYR A 8 62.08 28.14 34.79
CA TYR A 8 62.00 28.91 33.54
C TYR A 8 60.82 29.89 33.65
N ASN A 9 61.17 31.12 34.09
CA ASN A 9 60.34 32.33 33.95
C ASN A 9 58.84 32.14 34.21
N ASP A 10 58.50 31.64 35.43
CA ASP A 10 57.09 31.53 35.87
C ASP A 10 56.13 30.82 34.95
N LYS A 11 56.66 30.01 34.01
CA LYS A 11 55.84 29.31 32.99
C LYS A 11 55.43 27.90 33.46
N PHE A 12 56.00 27.40 34.52
CA PHE A 12 55.72 26.07 35.07
C PHE A 12 55.59 26.19 36.60
N ASN A 13 54.44 25.87 37.11
CA ASN A 13 54.16 25.94 38.55
C ASN A 13 53.60 24.57 39.06
N LEU A 14 54.10 24.12 40.19
CA LEU A 14 53.62 22.91 40.85
C LEU A 14 53.07 23.32 42.18
N LYS A 15 51.77 23.23 42.40
CA LYS A 15 51.08 23.52 43.65
C LYS A 15 50.12 22.36 43.95
N ASP A 16 50.23 21.82 45.18
CA ASP A 16 49.32 20.77 45.66
C ASP A 16 49.17 19.58 44.70
N GLN A 17 50.27 19.07 44.10
CA GLN A 17 50.34 18.03 43.09
C GLN A 17 49.68 18.37 41.75
N LYS A 18 49.35 19.62 41.52
CA LYS A 18 48.83 20.14 40.25
C LYS A 18 49.92 20.86 39.49
N VAL A 19 49.86 20.76 38.17
CA VAL A 19 50.84 21.37 37.27
C VAL A 19 50.15 22.50 36.49
N GLY A 20 50.57 23.74 36.66
CA GLY A 20 50.15 24.86 35.85
C GLY A 20 51.22 25.25 34.85
N ILE A 21 50.85 25.33 33.58
CA ILE A 21 51.71 25.90 32.54
C ILE A 21 51.12 27.25 32.17
N VAL A 22 51.90 28.32 32.50
CA VAL A 22 51.44 29.72 32.37
C VAL A 22 50.28 30.07 33.34
N SER A 23 49.97 29.23 34.31
CA SER A 23 49.02 29.52 35.38
C SER A 23 49.73 29.56 36.71
N THR A 24 49.45 30.60 37.52
CA THR A 24 50.02 30.74 38.86
C THR A 24 49.17 30.09 39.95
N THR A 25 47.94 29.76 39.62
CA THR A 25 46.98 29.10 40.54
C THR A 25 46.28 27.95 39.82
N PRO A 26 46.95 26.80 39.55
CA PRO A 26 46.30 25.68 38.87
C PRO A 26 45.19 25.10 39.71
N GLU A 27 43.99 25.03 39.15
CA GLU A 27 42.78 24.48 39.79
C GLU A 27 42.64 23.00 39.51
N GLU A 28 43.25 22.54 38.42
CA GLU A 28 43.20 21.16 37.95
C GLU A 28 44.57 20.50 38.03
N SER A 29 44.65 19.18 37.85
CA SER A 29 45.91 18.42 37.84
C SER A 29 46.88 18.88 36.75
N LEU A 30 46.36 19.40 35.64
CA LEU A 30 47.11 20.06 34.59
C LEU A 30 46.29 21.24 34.06
N ASP A 31 46.73 22.46 34.29
CA ASP A 31 46.10 23.67 33.79
C ASP A 31 47.06 24.34 32.80
N VAL A 32 46.61 24.48 31.53
CA VAL A 32 47.37 25.12 30.46
C VAL A 32 46.55 26.28 29.96
N THR A 33 46.89 27.50 30.40
CA THR A 33 46.19 28.73 30.05
C THR A 33 46.64 29.32 28.71
N SER A 34 47.83 28.96 28.24
CA SER A 34 48.30 29.26 26.87
C SER A 34 49.41 28.30 26.45
N GLY A 35 49.39 27.92 25.16
CA GLY A 35 50.39 27.00 24.60
C GLY A 35 49.80 25.79 23.91
N THR A 36 50.65 24.93 23.41
CA THR A 36 50.26 23.69 22.70
C THR A 36 50.77 22.49 23.45
N LEU A 37 49.90 21.53 23.77
CA LEU A 37 50.25 20.21 24.25
C LEU A 37 50.50 19.27 23.03
N LYS A 38 51.69 18.71 22.96
CA LYS A 38 52.03 17.75 21.87
C LYS A 38 52.24 16.35 22.48
N GLY A 39 51.65 15.33 21.88
CA GLY A 39 51.87 13.94 22.24
C GLY A 39 51.21 13.50 23.56
N VAL A 40 50.15 14.16 23.99
CA VAL A 40 49.39 13.80 25.23
C VAL A 40 48.04 13.22 24.81
N ASP A 41 47.69 12.06 25.35
CA ASP A 41 46.34 11.53 25.29
C ASP A 41 45.48 12.27 26.31
N LEU A 42 44.55 13.09 25.83
CA LEU A 42 43.56 13.78 26.68
C LEU A 42 42.41 12.82 26.94
N GLN A 43 42.22 12.40 28.18
CA GLN A 43 41.10 11.58 28.61
C GLN A 43 40.20 12.34 29.59
N SER A 44 38.93 12.50 29.23
CA SER A 44 37.90 13.00 30.15
C SER A 44 37.10 11.83 30.70
N ASN A 45 37.13 11.61 32.02
CA ASN A 45 36.42 10.50 32.68
C ASN A 45 35.03 10.90 33.17
N SER A 46 34.69 12.17 33.17
CA SER A 46 33.35 12.69 33.52
C SER A 46 33.21 14.13 33.06
N GLY A 47 32.01 14.52 32.71
CA GLY A 47 31.69 15.92 32.35
C GLY A 47 31.66 16.20 30.85
N VAL A 48 31.51 17.49 30.50
CA VAL A 48 31.53 18.02 29.14
C VAL A 48 32.96 18.34 28.74
N THR A 49 33.43 17.79 27.63
CA THR A 49 34.69 18.19 27.03
C THR A 49 34.42 19.20 25.90
N THR A 50 34.85 20.41 26.08
CA THR A 50 34.69 21.51 25.12
C THR A 50 36.02 21.83 24.47
N PHE A 51 36.07 21.86 23.14
CA PHE A 51 37.22 22.31 22.38
C PHE A 51 36.80 23.51 21.54
N SER A 52 37.43 24.67 21.71
CA SER A 52 37.09 25.89 20.98
C SER A 52 37.76 26.01 19.61
N THR A 53 38.89 25.33 19.41
CA THR A 53 39.61 25.30 18.12
C THR A 53 40.44 24.01 18.06
N TYR A 54 40.10 23.11 17.12
CA TYR A 54 40.78 21.83 16.99
C TYR A 54 41.00 21.43 15.53
N GLN A 55 42.25 21.06 15.21
CA GLN A 55 42.59 20.39 13.94
C GLN A 55 42.89 18.91 14.20
N GLY A 56 41.88 18.05 13.94
CA GLY A 56 42.02 16.59 13.96
C GLY A 56 41.75 15.94 15.32
N PHE A 57 40.50 15.84 15.72
CA PHE A 57 40.07 15.10 16.89
C PHE A 57 39.79 13.63 16.57
N GLN A 58 40.46 12.71 17.23
CA GLN A 58 40.12 11.28 17.24
C GLN A 58 39.78 10.85 18.66
N ASN A 59 38.51 10.61 18.93
CA ASN A 59 38.09 10.06 20.20
C ASN A 59 37.88 8.54 20.05
N LYS A 60 38.67 7.76 20.79
CA LYS A 60 38.60 6.29 20.80
C LYS A 60 37.69 5.74 21.89
N LYS A 61 36.96 6.59 22.61
CA LYS A 61 36.06 6.16 23.66
C LYS A 61 34.85 5.44 23.07
N THR A 62 34.54 4.24 23.55
CA THR A 62 33.46 3.40 23.06
C THR A 62 32.09 3.72 23.68
N SER A 63 32.06 4.51 24.76
CA SER A 63 30.81 4.93 25.40
C SER A 63 30.92 6.34 25.98
N TYR A 64 29.86 7.10 25.86
CA TYR A 64 29.71 8.45 26.41
C TYR A 64 28.54 8.47 27.37
N THR A 65 28.76 8.92 28.61
CA THR A 65 27.72 9.09 29.62
C THR A 65 27.25 10.51 29.79
N GLY A 66 27.80 11.44 29.03
CA GLY A 66 27.43 12.87 29.01
C GLY A 66 27.28 13.37 27.57
N ASN A 67 26.86 14.64 27.43
CA ASN A 67 26.73 15.28 26.13
C ASN A 67 28.08 15.50 25.48
N VAL A 68 28.21 15.20 24.20
CA VAL A 68 29.36 15.55 23.37
C VAL A 68 28.91 16.64 22.43
N GLN A 69 29.55 17.80 22.49
CA GLN A 69 29.26 18.92 21.62
C GLN A 69 30.49 19.23 20.76
N ILE A 70 30.26 19.35 19.46
CA ILE A 70 31.25 19.80 18.49
C ILE A 70 30.77 21.19 18.02
N GLU A 71 31.58 22.21 18.26
CA GLU A 71 31.22 23.58 17.97
C GLU A 71 31.18 23.87 16.46
N THR A 72 30.57 24.98 16.11
CA THR A 72 30.47 25.45 14.74
C THR A 72 31.84 25.67 14.10
N GLY A 73 32.04 25.05 12.93
CA GLY A 73 33.32 25.15 12.19
C GLY A 73 34.32 24.02 12.56
N GLU A 74 33.99 23.18 13.53
CA GLU A 74 34.82 22.06 13.95
C GLU A 74 34.32 20.74 13.32
N SER A 75 35.23 19.79 13.17
CA SER A 75 34.89 18.43 12.72
C SER A 75 35.43 17.40 13.70
N GLY A 76 34.59 16.45 14.07
CA GLY A 76 34.94 15.33 14.93
C GLY A 76 34.70 14.00 14.24
N THR A 77 35.63 13.05 14.40
CA THR A 77 35.43 11.67 13.95
C THR A 77 35.30 10.77 15.17
N LEU A 78 34.17 10.09 15.27
CA LEU A 78 33.91 9.07 16.27
C LEU A 78 34.08 7.70 15.62
N SER A 79 34.98 6.87 16.15
CA SER A 79 35.21 5.50 15.67
C SER A 79 34.80 4.51 16.75
N GLY A 80 34.06 3.47 16.35
CA GLY A 80 33.50 2.46 17.25
C GLY A 80 31.98 2.57 17.42
N GLU A 81 31.42 1.72 18.27
CA GLU A 81 30.01 1.77 18.62
C GLU A 81 29.75 2.97 19.54
N ILE A 82 28.79 3.79 19.16
CA ILE A 82 28.33 4.90 20.00
C ILE A 82 27.01 4.51 20.61
N VAL A 83 27.02 4.26 21.91
CA VAL A 83 25.80 3.99 22.70
C VAL A 83 25.34 5.29 23.33
N ILE A 84 24.17 5.76 22.93
CA ILE A 84 23.54 6.92 23.56
C ILE A 84 22.66 6.40 24.68
N GLY A 85 23.01 6.70 25.92
CA GLY A 85 22.26 6.29 27.09
C GLY A 85 20.88 6.98 27.18
N SER A 86 19.99 6.39 27.98
CA SER A 86 18.67 6.99 28.25
C SER A 86 18.83 8.42 28.80
N GLY A 87 18.09 9.36 28.24
CA GLY A 87 18.12 10.78 28.63
C GLY A 87 19.28 11.60 28.05
N THR A 88 20.15 11.00 27.21
CA THR A 88 21.21 11.72 26.49
C THR A 88 20.85 11.95 25.03
N THR A 89 21.36 13.04 24.48
CA THR A 89 21.10 13.44 23.07
C THR A 89 22.42 13.58 22.33
N LEU A 90 22.52 13.01 21.15
CA LEU A 90 23.56 13.38 20.19
C LEU A 90 23.02 14.51 19.33
N SER A 91 23.52 15.71 19.52
CA SER A 91 23.19 16.87 18.69
C SER A 91 24.33 17.16 17.75
N VAL A 92 24.05 17.24 16.45
CA VAL A 92 25.00 17.68 15.45
C VAL A 92 24.57 19.08 15.01
N GLY A 93 25.34 20.08 15.42
CA GLY A 93 25.11 21.47 15.05
C GLY A 93 25.42 21.71 13.59
N THR A 94 24.64 22.54 12.92
CA THR A 94 25.01 23.15 11.64
C THR A 94 25.57 24.54 11.89
N GLY A 95 26.64 24.87 11.20
CA GLY A 95 27.24 26.22 11.26
C GLY A 95 26.40 27.34 10.69
N ALA A 96 25.11 27.34 10.92
CA ALA A 96 24.19 28.35 10.43
C ALA A 96 23.64 29.19 11.59
N THR A 97 23.53 30.47 11.37
CA THR A 97 23.15 31.57 12.25
C THR A 97 21.71 31.51 12.81
N THR A 98 21.01 30.38 12.78
CA THR A 98 19.61 30.31 13.21
C THR A 98 19.30 29.16 14.18
N GLY A 99 20.26 28.66 14.93
CA GLY A 99 20.02 27.88 16.16
C GLY A 99 19.30 26.54 16.04
N GLN A 100 19.06 26.00 14.85
CA GLN A 100 18.56 24.64 14.66
C GLN A 100 19.56 23.79 13.88
N GLY A 101 20.19 22.86 14.58
CA GLY A 101 21.08 21.89 13.97
C GLY A 101 20.29 20.94 13.04
N SER A 102 20.72 20.79 11.81
CA SER A 102 20.19 19.78 10.92
C SER A 102 21.29 18.86 10.43
N ILE A 103 21.07 17.56 10.51
CA ILE A 103 21.92 16.56 9.84
C ILE A 103 21.60 16.65 8.35
N LYS A 104 22.53 17.12 7.52
CA LYS A 104 22.32 17.15 6.06
C LYS A 104 22.20 15.74 5.45
N SER A 105 22.88 14.76 6.01
CA SER A 105 22.76 13.36 5.60
C SER A 105 23.24 12.44 6.70
N LEU A 106 22.50 11.35 6.90
CA LEU A 106 22.91 10.21 7.71
C LEU A 106 23.18 9.04 6.76
N LYS A 107 24.46 8.63 6.65
CA LYS A 107 24.83 7.44 5.88
C LYS A 107 25.02 6.28 6.84
N VAL A 108 24.16 5.28 6.73
CA VAL A 108 24.24 4.02 7.46
C VAL A 108 24.66 2.93 6.49
N SER A 109 25.78 2.26 6.76
CA SER A 109 26.33 1.25 5.86
C SER A 109 25.69 -0.13 5.98
N ASN A 110 24.85 -0.34 6.98
CA ASN A 110 24.18 -1.61 7.23
C ASN A 110 22.67 -1.35 7.48
N THR A 111 22.20 -1.41 8.70
CA THR A 111 20.78 -1.24 9.04
C THR A 111 20.57 -0.03 9.94
N PHE A 112 19.49 0.69 9.70
CA PHE A 112 18.96 1.70 10.60
C PHE A 112 17.66 1.19 11.22
N THR A 113 17.62 1.08 12.53
CA THR A 113 16.41 0.69 13.26
C THR A 113 15.83 1.94 13.92
N PRO A 114 14.64 2.40 13.49
CA PRO A 114 13.96 3.51 14.14
C PRO A 114 13.43 3.10 15.52
N PRO A 115 12.98 4.02 16.37
CA PRO A 115 12.23 3.70 17.58
C PRO A 115 11.06 2.76 17.26
N ILE A 116 10.85 1.74 18.13
CA ILE A 116 9.87 0.67 17.90
C ILE A 116 8.92 0.58 19.09
N GLY A 117 7.61 0.49 18.83
CA GLY A 117 6.59 0.31 19.86
C GLY A 117 5.21 0.02 19.28
N GLY A 118 4.20 -0.13 20.13
CA GLY A 118 2.80 -0.14 19.71
C GLY A 118 2.29 1.26 19.43
N THR A 119 1.04 1.36 19.01
CA THR A 119 0.38 2.65 18.72
C THR A 119 0.37 3.59 19.94
N ALA A 120 0.25 3.03 21.15
CA ALA A 120 0.26 3.78 22.40
C ALA A 120 1.67 4.28 22.79
N ASP A 121 2.72 3.67 22.25
CA ASP A 121 4.11 4.02 22.55
C ASP A 121 4.66 5.12 21.62
N ARG A 122 3.85 5.65 20.73
CA ARG A 122 4.24 6.75 19.84
C ARG A 122 4.66 7.97 20.65
N PRO A 123 5.74 8.68 20.27
CA PRO A 123 6.11 9.94 20.92
C PRO A 123 4.93 10.91 20.98
N SER A 124 4.69 11.49 22.16
CA SER A 124 3.55 12.39 22.38
C SER A 124 3.76 13.80 21.79
N ALA A 125 5.01 14.20 21.53
CA ALA A 125 5.37 15.47 20.94
C ALA A 125 6.45 15.29 19.84
N PRO A 126 6.13 14.58 18.74
CA PRO A 126 7.11 14.34 17.68
C PRO A 126 7.35 15.62 16.87
N GLN A 127 8.56 15.77 16.33
CA GLN A 127 8.86 16.80 15.35
C GLN A 127 8.44 16.32 13.94
N PRO A 128 8.03 17.22 13.03
CA PRO A 128 7.76 16.85 11.63
C PRO A 128 8.94 16.10 11.01
N GLY A 129 8.67 14.96 10.40
CA GLY A 129 9.67 14.05 9.87
C GLY A 129 10.18 12.99 10.86
N ALA A 130 9.72 12.98 12.10
CA ALA A 130 10.01 11.89 13.04
C ALA A 130 9.54 10.54 12.47
N ILE A 131 10.37 9.50 12.60
CA ILE A 131 10.12 8.16 12.10
C ILE A 131 9.95 7.20 13.29
N PHE A 132 8.97 6.30 13.20
CA PHE A 132 8.63 5.31 14.21
C PHE A 132 8.20 4.00 13.55
N TYR A 133 8.65 2.84 14.07
CA TYR A 133 8.12 1.55 13.61
C TYR A 133 6.99 1.10 14.52
N ASN A 134 5.78 1.05 14.00
CA ASN A 134 4.60 0.63 14.72
C ASN A 134 4.40 -0.88 14.62
N LYS A 135 4.47 -1.59 15.76
CA LYS A 135 4.31 -3.05 15.86
C LYS A 135 2.88 -3.50 15.59
N ASP A 136 1.88 -2.69 15.94
CA ASP A 136 0.46 -3.04 15.77
C ASP A 136 0.11 -3.07 14.28
N PHE A 137 0.63 -2.10 13.53
CA PHE A 137 0.44 -2.02 12.08
C PHE A 137 1.57 -2.66 11.26
N ARG A 138 2.67 -3.06 11.91
CA ARG A 138 3.87 -3.65 11.28
C ARG A 138 4.44 -2.79 10.15
N THR A 139 4.41 -1.47 10.33
CA THR A 139 4.86 -0.51 9.33
C THR A 139 5.69 0.59 9.95
N ILE A 140 6.52 1.24 9.12
CA ILE A 140 7.17 2.49 9.48
C ILE A 140 6.14 3.61 9.36
N GLU A 141 6.15 4.50 10.32
CA GLU A 141 5.32 5.69 10.33
C GLU A 141 6.21 6.94 10.37
N TYR A 142 5.73 8.04 9.81
CA TYR A 142 6.34 9.35 9.96
C TYR A 142 5.31 10.37 10.43
N TRP A 143 5.79 11.35 11.19
CA TRP A 143 4.96 12.48 11.64
C TRP A 143 4.98 13.60 10.60
N ASP A 144 3.80 13.97 10.05
CA ASP A 144 3.68 15.02 9.04
C ASP A 144 3.55 16.44 9.64
N GLY A 145 3.53 16.55 10.97
CA GLY A 145 3.29 17.77 11.72
C GLY A 145 1.91 17.79 12.40
N ASN A 146 0.97 16.99 11.93
CA ASN A 146 -0.39 16.89 12.47
C ASN A 146 -0.80 15.48 12.82
N PHE A 147 -0.35 14.48 12.03
CA PHE A 147 -0.74 13.09 12.18
C PHE A 147 0.43 12.15 11.90
N TRP A 148 0.42 10.98 12.54
CA TRP A 148 1.25 9.87 12.17
C TRP A 148 0.74 9.26 10.86
N ARG A 149 1.57 9.32 9.82
CA ARG A 149 1.31 8.73 8.51
C ARG A 149 2.10 7.45 8.38
N GLN A 150 1.48 6.41 7.90
CA GLN A 150 2.18 5.18 7.56
C GLN A 150 3.03 5.41 6.31
N VAL A 151 4.28 4.98 6.35
CA VAL A 151 5.09 4.83 5.14
C VAL A 151 4.60 3.55 4.48
N ASP A 152 3.49 3.68 3.76
CA ASP A 152 2.97 2.58 2.98
C ASP A 152 3.82 2.43 1.72
N ASN A 153 4.83 1.59 1.82
CA ASN A 153 5.43 1.02 0.65
C ASN A 153 4.79 -0.35 0.44
N VAL A 154 3.60 -0.36 -0.18
CA VAL A 154 3.05 -1.59 -0.77
C VAL A 154 2.36 -2.58 0.20
N THR A 155 2.17 -2.30 1.44
CA THR A 155 1.11 -3.00 2.14
C THR A 155 -0.23 -2.32 1.84
N ARG A 156 -0.59 -2.29 0.56
CA ARG A 156 -1.99 -2.33 0.24
C ARG A 156 -2.53 -3.41 1.14
N SER A 157 -3.49 -3.07 1.96
CA SER A 157 -3.86 -3.93 3.10
C SER A 157 -4.38 -5.29 2.67
N GLY A 158 -4.55 -5.51 1.35
CA GLY A 158 -5.19 -6.68 0.78
C GLY A 158 -6.68 -6.68 1.03
N ARG A 159 -7.24 -5.51 1.33
CA ARG A 159 -8.66 -5.37 1.61
C ARG A 159 -9.48 -5.62 0.36
N GLN A 160 -10.40 -6.53 0.50
CA GLN A 160 -11.44 -6.82 -0.47
C GLN A 160 -12.75 -6.27 0.06
N VAL A 161 -13.51 -5.62 -0.81
CA VAL A 161 -14.85 -5.15 -0.49
C VAL A 161 -15.80 -5.80 -1.47
N SER A 162 -16.76 -6.53 -0.96
CA SER A 162 -17.79 -7.20 -1.74
C SER A 162 -19.13 -6.55 -1.49
N GLY A 163 -19.67 -5.92 -2.52
CA GLY A 163 -20.90 -5.16 -2.44
C GLY A 163 -22.00 -5.68 -3.34
N SER A 164 -23.20 -5.42 -2.93
CA SER A 164 -24.42 -5.85 -3.59
C SER A 164 -24.41 -7.35 -3.91
N GLY A 165 -25.31 -7.83 -4.66
CA GLY A 165 -25.49 -9.25 -4.94
C GLY A 165 -26.94 -9.63 -4.68
N ASN A 166 -27.36 -10.75 -5.25
CA ASN A 166 -28.72 -11.21 -5.14
C ASN A 166 -28.81 -12.41 -4.18
N SER A 167 -29.41 -12.19 -3.02
CA SER A 167 -29.84 -13.23 -2.09
C SER A 167 -31.36 -13.51 -2.15
N GLY A 168 -32.05 -12.91 -3.13
CA GLY A 168 -33.53 -12.92 -3.22
C GLY A 168 -34.19 -11.63 -2.72
N THR A 169 -33.43 -10.74 -2.09
CA THR A 169 -33.88 -9.41 -1.64
C THR A 169 -32.90 -8.35 -2.11
N ASN A 170 -33.34 -7.09 -2.20
CA ASN A 170 -32.49 -5.94 -2.51
C ASN A 170 -31.52 -5.69 -1.34
N ASN A 171 -30.29 -6.18 -1.46
CA ASN A 171 -29.29 -5.95 -0.44
C ASN A 171 -28.54 -4.64 -0.73
N THR A 172 -28.52 -3.74 0.26
CA THR A 172 -27.74 -2.51 0.22
C THR A 172 -26.41 -2.64 0.92
N GLU A 173 -26.19 -3.71 1.67
CA GLU A 173 -25.00 -3.89 2.47
C GLU A 173 -23.81 -4.35 1.65
N PHE A 174 -22.63 -3.88 2.01
CA PHE A 174 -21.39 -4.41 1.53
C PHE A 174 -20.46 -4.77 2.69
N GLY A 175 -19.69 -5.81 2.50
CA GLY A 175 -18.77 -6.35 3.48
C GLY A 175 -17.32 -6.25 3.06
N THR A 176 -16.43 -6.56 3.99
CA THR A 176 -14.99 -6.57 3.76
C THR A 176 -14.34 -7.79 4.40
N PHE A 177 -13.26 -8.21 3.78
CA PHE A 177 -12.31 -9.18 4.31
C PHE A 177 -10.90 -8.85 3.81
N ASN A 178 -9.88 -9.46 4.40
CA ASN A 178 -8.50 -9.22 3.99
C ASN A 178 -7.95 -10.44 3.25
N ALA A 179 -7.60 -10.29 1.98
CA ALA A 179 -7.13 -11.39 1.14
C ALA A 179 -5.78 -12.01 1.57
N HIS A 180 -5.01 -11.36 2.43
CA HIS A 180 -3.75 -11.91 2.96
C HIS A 180 -3.94 -12.79 4.19
N THR A 181 -5.06 -12.62 4.89
CA THR A 181 -5.45 -13.45 6.04
C THR A 181 -6.69 -14.28 5.68
N LEU A 182 -6.80 -15.49 6.17
CA LEU A 182 -8.03 -16.26 6.05
C LEU A 182 -9.08 -15.71 7.02
N GLY A 183 -10.35 -15.89 6.71
CA GLY A 183 -11.45 -15.50 7.58
C GLY A 183 -12.70 -15.06 6.84
N ASN A 184 -13.76 -14.84 7.60
CA ASN A 184 -15.06 -14.50 7.06
C ASN A 184 -15.17 -13.01 6.76
N GLU A 185 -16.10 -12.68 5.88
CA GLU A 185 -16.50 -11.31 5.62
C GLU A 185 -17.18 -10.69 6.85
N VAL A 186 -16.94 -9.41 7.05
CA VAL A 186 -17.59 -8.60 8.07
C VAL A 186 -18.27 -7.38 7.45
N HIS A 187 -19.34 -6.89 8.07
CA HIS A 187 -20.04 -5.69 7.61
C HIS A 187 -19.09 -4.50 7.50
N PHE A 188 -19.21 -3.75 6.41
CA PHE A 188 -18.33 -2.63 6.12
C PHE A 188 -19.06 -1.33 5.77
N GLY A 189 -20.27 -1.42 5.23
CA GLY A 189 -21.06 -0.25 4.90
C GLY A 189 -22.34 -0.57 4.11
N THR A 190 -22.96 0.50 3.62
CA THR A 190 -24.21 0.44 2.84
C THR A 190 -24.12 1.29 1.59
N LEU A 191 -24.75 0.83 0.51
CA LEU A 191 -24.91 1.59 -0.73
C LEU A 191 -25.88 2.78 -0.52
N SER A 192 -25.78 3.80 -1.35
CA SER A 192 -26.69 4.96 -1.34
C SER A 192 -28.13 4.57 -1.69
N SER A 193 -28.29 3.53 -2.51
CA SER A 193 -29.61 3.00 -2.91
C SER A 193 -29.54 1.48 -3.09
N GLY A 194 -30.70 0.82 -2.87
CA GLY A 194 -30.81 -0.62 -3.07
C GLY A 194 -30.64 -1.02 -4.53
N ARG A 195 -29.54 -1.68 -4.83
CA ARG A 195 -29.21 -2.23 -6.14
C ARG A 195 -28.98 -3.72 -6.00
N VAL A 196 -29.69 -4.49 -6.79
CA VAL A 196 -29.51 -5.92 -6.83
C VAL A 196 -28.49 -6.23 -7.93
N SER A 197 -27.45 -6.92 -7.58
CA SER A 197 -26.52 -7.69 -8.42
C SER A 197 -26.18 -7.17 -9.85
N TYR A 198 -25.11 -7.68 -10.41
CA TYR A 198 -24.62 -7.36 -11.74
C TYR A 198 -24.05 -5.93 -11.92
N GLY A 199 -23.65 -5.26 -10.84
CA GLY A 199 -22.92 -4.01 -10.92
C GLY A 199 -21.44 -4.22 -11.18
N GLY A 200 -20.78 -3.21 -11.74
CA GLY A 200 -19.33 -3.16 -11.85
C GLY A 200 -18.68 -2.74 -10.53
N GLY A 201 -17.59 -3.39 -10.13
CA GLY A 201 -16.75 -2.95 -9.01
C GLY A 201 -15.36 -2.56 -9.52
N SER A 202 -14.87 -1.41 -9.12
CA SER A 202 -13.55 -0.88 -9.48
C SER A 202 -13.04 0.08 -8.42
N GLY A 203 -11.81 0.52 -8.49
CA GLY A 203 -11.30 1.49 -7.52
C GLY A 203 -9.79 1.64 -7.57
N ASN A 204 -9.27 2.40 -6.63
CA ASN A 204 -7.85 2.47 -6.35
C ASN A 204 -7.58 2.09 -4.89
N SER A 205 -6.39 2.35 -4.38
CA SER A 205 -6.03 2.02 -2.99
C SER A 205 -6.80 2.83 -1.93
N ILE A 206 -7.50 3.90 -2.33
CA ILE A 206 -8.19 4.82 -1.43
C ILE A 206 -9.71 4.73 -1.58
N ARG A 207 -10.20 4.73 -2.82
CA ARG A 207 -11.62 4.85 -3.14
C ARG A 207 -12.10 3.65 -3.95
N GLY A 208 -13.17 3.03 -3.50
CA GLY A 208 -13.93 2.03 -4.23
C GLY A 208 -15.16 2.62 -4.88
N LEU A 209 -15.53 2.06 -6.03
CA LEU A 209 -16.69 2.46 -6.84
C LEU A 209 -17.56 1.24 -7.13
N PHE A 210 -18.87 1.42 -7.03
CA PHE A 210 -19.86 0.47 -7.52
C PHE A 210 -20.74 1.15 -8.57
N THR A 211 -20.78 0.57 -9.77
CA THR A 211 -21.41 1.18 -10.95
C THR A 211 -22.60 0.37 -11.45
N GLY A 212 -23.75 0.99 -11.58
CA GLY A 212 -24.97 0.38 -12.14
C GLY A 212 -25.53 -0.74 -11.28
N GLY A 213 -26.22 -1.67 -11.85
CA GLY A 213 -26.80 -2.85 -11.21
C GLY A 213 -28.20 -3.20 -11.70
N TYR A 214 -28.68 -4.39 -11.29
CA TYR A 214 -30.03 -4.86 -11.59
C TYR A 214 -31.06 -3.86 -11.04
N ASN A 215 -32.16 -3.71 -11.66
CA ASN A 215 -33.16 -2.62 -11.62
C ASN A 215 -32.79 -1.44 -12.52
N TYR A 216 -31.87 -1.64 -13.44
CA TYR A 216 -31.49 -0.65 -14.45
C TYR A 216 -31.12 0.68 -13.81
N SER A 217 -29.97 0.69 -13.14
CA SER A 217 -29.43 1.86 -12.48
C SER A 217 -28.22 2.40 -13.25
N ASN A 218 -28.13 3.71 -13.36
CA ASN A 218 -26.93 4.40 -13.86
C ASN A 218 -26.08 4.96 -12.70
N VAL A 219 -26.53 4.85 -11.46
CA VAL A 219 -25.85 5.41 -10.30
C VAL A 219 -24.45 4.82 -10.12
N ILE A 220 -23.48 5.68 -9.87
CA ILE A 220 -22.14 5.31 -9.42
C ILE A 220 -22.03 5.72 -7.96
N ASP A 221 -21.82 4.75 -7.08
CA ASP A 221 -21.50 4.99 -5.68
C ASP A 221 -20.03 4.92 -5.43
N TYR A 222 -19.53 5.71 -4.48
CA TYR A 222 -18.16 5.58 -3.97
C TYR A 222 -18.10 5.49 -2.46
N PHE A 223 -17.04 4.87 -1.98
CA PHE A 223 -16.72 4.76 -0.56
C PHE A 223 -15.20 4.79 -0.37
N THR A 224 -14.77 5.14 0.85
CA THR A 224 -13.35 5.08 1.22
C THR A 224 -13.00 3.66 1.64
N ILE A 225 -12.08 3.01 0.92
CA ILE A 225 -11.71 1.60 1.18
C ILE A 225 -11.14 1.40 2.59
N GLN A 226 -10.48 2.40 3.16
CA GLN A 226 -9.84 2.27 4.46
C GLN A 226 -10.83 2.36 5.65
N SER A 227 -11.88 3.14 5.52
CA SER A 227 -12.82 3.41 6.62
C SER A 227 -14.20 2.77 6.47
N GLY A 228 -14.61 2.45 5.24
CA GLY A 228 -15.99 1.98 4.99
C GLY A 228 -17.05 3.04 5.31
N GLY A 229 -18.22 2.58 5.69
CA GLY A 229 -19.36 3.41 6.02
C GLY A 229 -20.39 3.49 4.89
N GLN A 230 -21.27 4.46 4.94
CA GLN A 230 -22.26 4.66 3.87
C GLN A 230 -21.55 5.13 2.59
N ALA A 231 -21.87 4.48 1.47
CA ALA A 231 -21.41 4.94 0.17
C ALA A 231 -22.13 6.25 -0.20
N LEU A 232 -21.40 7.11 -0.90
CA LEU A 232 -21.87 8.41 -1.33
C LEU A 232 -22.07 8.40 -2.84
N ASP A 233 -22.96 9.24 -3.30
CA ASP A 233 -23.17 9.46 -4.72
C ASP A 233 -21.91 10.04 -5.36
N PHE A 234 -21.45 9.38 -6.42
CA PHE A 234 -20.30 9.82 -7.24
C PHE A 234 -20.77 10.60 -8.45
N GLY A 235 -21.88 10.20 -9.04
CA GLY A 235 -22.46 10.64 -10.29
C GLY A 235 -23.08 9.46 -11.03
N ASP A 236 -23.33 9.62 -12.34
CA ASP A 236 -24.05 8.65 -13.17
C ASP A 236 -23.23 8.13 -14.32
N SER A 237 -23.43 6.85 -14.68
CA SER A 237 -23.04 6.29 -15.98
C SER A 237 -23.89 6.91 -17.10
N ARG A 238 -23.37 6.90 -18.32
CA ARG A 238 -24.11 7.36 -19.49
C ARG A 238 -25.30 6.46 -19.82
N GLU A 239 -25.16 5.17 -19.51
CA GLU A 239 -26.20 4.16 -19.77
C GLU A 239 -26.85 3.66 -18.49
N ILE A 240 -28.17 3.49 -18.52
CA ILE A 240 -28.95 2.80 -17.50
C ILE A 240 -28.82 1.30 -17.78
N SER A 241 -27.90 0.62 -17.12
CA SER A 241 -27.53 -0.74 -17.48
C SER A 241 -27.24 -1.65 -16.28
N PHE A 242 -27.33 -2.96 -16.53
CA PHE A 242 -26.85 -4.00 -15.60
C PHE A 242 -25.93 -4.99 -16.32
N GLY A 243 -25.21 -5.81 -15.57
CA GLY A 243 -24.20 -6.71 -16.12
C GLY A 243 -22.94 -5.96 -16.54
N ASN A 244 -22.68 -4.84 -15.90
CA ASN A 244 -21.52 -3.99 -16.15
C ASN A 244 -20.24 -4.67 -15.73
N SER A 245 -19.18 -4.46 -16.50
CA SER A 245 -17.84 -4.93 -16.20
C SER A 245 -16.92 -3.71 -16.01
N SER A 246 -16.49 -3.49 -14.79
CA SER A 246 -15.63 -2.33 -14.47
C SER A 246 -14.23 -2.80 -14.10
N LEU A 247 -13.23 -2.11 -14.59
CA LEU A 247 -11.81 -2.28 -14.30
C LEU A 247 -11.16 -0.92 -14.06
N SER A 248 -9.98 -0.88 -13.47
CA SER A 248 -9.36 0.41 -13.17
C SER A 248 -7.84 0.37 -13.15
N SER A 249 -7.25 1.55 -13.32
CA SER A 249 -5.89 1.89 -12.92
C SER A 249 -5.91 2.61 -11.56
N SER A 250 -4.80 3.18 -11.15
CA SER A 250 -4.71 4.01 -9.93
C SER A 250 -5.51 5.31 -10.01
N THR A 251 -5.81 5.80 -11.21
CA THR A 251 -6.48 7.10 -11.43
C THR A 251 -7.85 6.99 -12.06
N ARG A 252 -8.04 6.03 -12.96
CA ARG A 252 -9.21 5.93 -13.82
C ARG A 252 -9.94 4.62 -13.65
N SER A 253 -11.26 4.67 -13.52
CA SER A 253 -12.18 3.55 -13.66
C SER A 253 -12.80 3.56 -15.03
N VAL A 254 -12.81 2.39 -15.68
CA VAL A 254 -13.43 2.18 -17.00
C VAL A 254 -14.48 1.10 -16.86
N THR A 255 -15.68 1.38 -17.36
CA THR A 255 -16.84 0.49 -17.30
C THR A 255 -17.31 0.14 -18.70
N PHE A 256 -17.30 -1.14 -19.03
CA PHE A 256 -18.00 -1.68 -20.17
C PHE A 256 -19.46 -1.82 -19.78
N CYS A 257 -20.33 -1.04 -20.40
CA CYS A 257 -21.75 -1.05 -20.12
C CYS A 257 -22.39 -2.34 -20.62
N GLY A 258 -23.29 -2.87 -19.83
CA GLY A 258 -23.89 -4.18 -20.05
C GLY A 258 -25.17 -4.14 -20.86
N TYR A 259 -26.27 -4.59 -20.26
CA TYR A 259 -27.57 -4.73 -20.90
C TYR A 259 -28.50 -3.57 -20.47
N THR A 260 -29.09 -2.87 -21.43
CA THR A 260 -30.05 -1.76 -21.23
C THR A 260 -31.48 -2.18 -21.52
N THR A 261 -32.47 -1.47 -20.97
CA THR A 261 -33.88 -1.69 -21.28
C THR A 261 -34.47 -0.43 -21.90
N PRO A 262 -35.20 -0.53 -23.01
CA PRO A 262 -35.58 -1.71 -23.82
C PRO A 262 -34.56 -2.11 -24.88
N GLY A 263 -33.35 -1.55 -24.90
CA GLY A 263 -32.44 -1.60 -26.05
C GLY A 263 -31.62 -2.89 -26.22
N GLY A 264 -31.50 -3.75 -25.22
CA GLY A 264 -30.59 -4.92 -25.30
C GLY A 264 -29.17 -4.62 -24.84
N GLY A 265 -28.21 -5.45 -25.21
CA GLY A 265 -26.80 -5.21 -24.90
C GLY A 265 -26.24 -4.02 -25.67
N VAL A 266 -25.41 -3.22 -25.04
CA VAL A 266 -24.72 -2.06 -25.66
C VAL A 266 -23.21 -2.30 -25.74
N ASN A 267 -22.55 -1.55 -26.60
CA ASN A 267 -21.10 -1.61 -26.78
C ASN A 267 -20.36 -0.41 -26.14
N THR A 268 -21.09 0.45 -25.46
CA THR A 268 -20.56 1.68 -24.84
C THR A 268 -19.52 1.37 -23.76
N ILE A 269 -18.42 2.08 -23.78
CA ILE A 269 -17.41 2.08 -22.73
C ILE A 269 -17.37 3.47 -22.09
N ASP A 270 -17.59 3.52 -20.79
CA ASP A 270 -17.57 4.73 -19.97
C ASP A 270 -16.33 4.81 -19.11
N TYR A 271 -15.93 6.02 -18.69
CA TYR A 271 -14.90 6.19 -17.69
C TYR A 271 -15.19 7.32 -16.72
N VAL A 272 -14.59 7.22 -15.54
CA VAL A 272 -14.51 8.29 -14.54
C VAL A 272 -13.10 8.39 -13.98
N GLU A 273 -12.71 9.60 -13.57
CA GLU A 273 -11.50 9.81 -12.78
C GLU A 273 -11.83 9.52 -11.31
N ILE A 274 -11.23 8.48 -10.72
CA ILE A 274 -11.65 7.90 -9.42
C ILE A 274 -11.70 8.93 -8.29
N MET A 275 -10.79 9.90 -8.27
CA MET A 275 -10.69 10.87 -7.18
C MET A 275 -11.55 12.12 -7.38
N THR A 276 -12.19 12.30 -8.55
CA THR A 276 -13.02 13.45 -8.88
C THR A 276 -14.44 13.01 -9.15
N THR A 277 -15.39 13.38 -8.30
CA THR A 277 -16.81 13.06 -8.48
C THR A 277 -17.39 13.74 -9.70
N GLY A 278 -18.33 13.09 -10.36
CA GLY A 278 -19.02 13.57 -11.55
C GLY A 278 -19.48 12.41 -12.43
N ASN A 279 -20.29 12.74 -13.42
CA ASN A 279 -20.83 11.75 -14.35
C ASN A 279 -19.75 11.14 -15.24
N ALA A 280 -19.99 9.92 -15.66
CA ALA A 280 -19.11 9.20 -16.55
C ALA A 280 -19.03 9.89 -17.94
N LEU A 281 -17.87 9.79 -18.53
CA LEU A 281 -17.55 10.33 -19.84
C LEU A 281 -17.31 9.19 -20.82
N ASP A 282 -17.49 9.50 -22.09
CA ASP A 282 -17.21 8.58 -23.19
C ASP A 282 -15.74 8.18 -23.23
N PHE A 283 -15.50 6.87 -23.24
CA PHE A 283 -14.17 6.30 -23.41
C PHE A 283 -13.95 5.82 -24.85
N GLY A 284 -14.96 5.20 -25.46
CA GLY A 284 -14.98 4.55 -26.74
C GLY A 284 -16.00 3.40 -26.75
N ASP A 285 -15.88 2.50 -27.71
CA ASP A 285 -16.79 1.39 -27.91
C ASP A 285 -16.06 0.02 -27.82
N SER A 286 -16.77 -0.99 -27.35
CA SER A 286 -16.36 -2.39 -27.51
C SER A 286 -16.76 -2.88 -28.91
N GLY A 287 -15.99 -3.83 -29.47
CA GLY A 287 -16.28 -4.39 -30.79
C GLY A 287 -17.62 -5.12 -30.87
N ASN A 288 -18.19 -5.52 -29.73
CA ASN A 288 -19.50 -6.17 -29.62
C ASN A 288 -20.20 -5.78 -28.33
N THR A 289 -21.51 -6.07 -28.25
CA THR A 289 -22.26 -5.89 -27.01
C THR A 289 -21.73 -6.79 -25.91
N VAL A 290 -21.53 -6.24 -24.73
CA VAL A 290 -20.91 -6.91 -23.59
C VAL A 290 -21.88 -6.92 -22.41
N TRP A 291 -22.07 -8.06 -21.75
CA TRP A 291 -22.77 -8.11 -20.47
C TRP A 291 -22.21 -9.26 -19.60
N SER A 292 -22.18 -9.03 -18.29
CA SER A 292 -21.69 -10.03 -17.31
C SER A 292 -20.31 -10.60 -17.69
N ALA A 293 -19.39 -9.73 -18.07
CA ALA A 293 -18.11 -10.08 -18.67
C ALA A 293 -17.01 -10.25 -17.66
N THR A 294 -16.03 -11.06 -18.00
CA THR A 294 -14.75 -11.23 -17.31
C THR A 294 -13.92 -9.98 -17.39
N ARG A 295 -13.21 -9.63 -16.34
CA ARG A 295 -12.36 -8.43 -16.32
C ARG A 295 -11.03 -8.65 -15.64
N GLY A 296 -10.01 -7.93 -16.09
CA GLY A 296 -8.70 -7.87 -15.46
C GLY A 296 -7.95 -6.63 -15.92
N SER A 297 -7.03 -6.13 -15.12
CA SER A 297 -6.24 -4.95 -15.47
C SER A 297 -4.81 -5.02 -14.98
N SER A 298 -3.92 -4.41 -15.75
CA SER A 298 -2.61 -3.93 -15.33
C SER A 298 -2.66 -2.40 -15.19
N PRO A 299 -1.59 -1.72 -14.73
CA PRO A 299 -1.58 -0.26 -14.66
C PRO A 299 -1.88 0.46 -15.99
N THR A 300 -1.61 -0.20 -17.10
CA THR A 300 -1.74 0.40 -18.43
C THR A 300 -2.85 -0.21 -19.27
N ARG A 301 -3.16 -1.49 -19.09
CA ARG A 301 -4.05 -2.26 -19.95
C ARG A 301 -5.23 -2.82 -19.17
N GLY A 302 -6.43 -2.62 -19.68
CA GLY A 302 -7.64 -3.29 -19.23
C GLY A 302 -8.03 -4.38 -20.21
N ILE A 303 -8.41 -5.56 -19.70
CA ILE A 303 -8.91 -6.69 -20.50
C ILE A 303 -10.35 -6.95 -20.10
N ASN A 304 -11.20 -7.11 -21.12
CA ASN A 304 -12.57 -7.53 -20.98
C ASN A 304 -12.81 -8.77 -21.85
N GLY A 305 -13.50 -9.76 -21.29
CA GLY A 305 -13.92 -10.95 -22.02
C GLY A 305 -15.43 -10.89 -22.28
N SER A 306 -15.83 -10.78 -23.54
CA SER A 306 -17.23 -10.75 -23.94
C SER A 306 -17.95 -12.07 -23.67
N VAL A 307 -19.25 -11.96 -23.48
CA VAL A 307 -20.19 -13.08 -23.35
C VAL A 307 -21.22 -12.98 -24.45
N GLY A 308 -21.54 -14.06 -25.11
CA GLY A 308 -22.51 -14.14 -26.18
C GLY A 308 -22.06 -15.07 -27.31
N ASN A 309 -22.68 -14.99 -28.47
CA ASN A 309 -22.47 -15.90 -29.60
C ASN A 309 -21.06 -15.86 -30.24
N ARG A 310 -20.15 -15.06 -29.69
CA ARG A 310 -18.73 -15.00 -30.08
C ARG A 310 -17.88 -14.72 -28.83
N PRO A 311 -17.33 -15.73 -28.19
CA PRO A 311 -16.45 -15.56 -27.06
C PRO A 311 -15.10 -15.00 -27.54
N PHE A 312 -14.76 -13.77 -27.12
CA PHE A 312 -13.48 -13.15 -27.45
C PHE A 312 -13.02 -12.30 -26.29
N PHE A 313 -11.71 -12.05 -26.22
CA PHE A 313 -11.10 -11.08 -25.33
C PHE A 313 -10.75 -9.81 -26.10
N GLN A 314 -11.05 -8.70 -25.47
CA GLN A 314 -10.68 -7.37 -25.90
C GLN A 314 -9.78 -6.70 -24.89
N TYR A 315 -8.95 -5.77 -25.34
CA TYR A 315 -8.20 -4.91 -24.45
C TYR A 315 -8.37 -3.44 -24.81
N ILE A 316 -8.15 -2.60 -23.80
CA ILE A 316 -8.05 -1.16 -23.89
C ILE A 316 -6.74 -0.68 -23.27
N THR A 317 -6.26 0.50 -23.67
CA THR A 317 -5.22 1.23 -22.95
C THR A 317 -5.91 2.21 -21.99
N ILE A 318 -5.85 1.97 -20.69
CA ILE A 318 -6.67 2.71 -19.70
C ILE A 318 -6.38 4.22 -19.71
N ALA A 319 -5.14 4.63 -19.96
CA ALA A 319 -4.74 6.02 -19.96
C ALA A 319 -5.23 6.81 -21.18
N SER A 320 -5.41 6.15 -22.31
CA SER A 320 -5.88 6.77 -23.55
C SER A 320 -7.29 6.29 -23.91
N LYS A 321 -8.14 7.21 -24.31
CA LYS A 321 -9.46 6.88 -24.85
C LYS A 321 -9.34 6.16 -26.18
N GLY A 322 -10.35 5.40 -26.54
CA GLY A 322 -10.48 4.72 -27.81
C GLY A 322 -11.20 3.40 -27.68
N ASP A 323 -11.53 2.84 -28.81
CA ASP A 323 -12.27 1.58 -28.90
C ASP A 323 -11.44 0.40 -28.41
N ALA A 324 -12.13 -0.61 -27.91
CA ALA A 324 -11.50 -1.85 -27.51
C ALA A 324 -11.03 -2.65 -28.72
N ILE A 325 -9.90 -3.33 -28.58
CA ILE A 325 -9.27 -4.10 -29.65
C ILE A 325 -9.37 -5.59 -29.31
N ASP A 326 -9.90 -6.37 -30.24
CA ASP A 326 -9.94 -7.83 -30.14
C ASP A 326 -8.55 -8.42 -30.24
N PHE A 327 -8.24 -9.46 -29.43
CA PHE A 327 -6.92 -10.08 -29.50
C PHE A 327 -6.91 -11.60 -29.52
N THR A 328 -7.91 -12.29 -28.97
CA THR A 328 -7.99 -13.74 -29.02
C THR A 328 -9.42 -14.21 -28.79
N GLU A 329 -9.75 -15.36 -29.37
CA GLU A 329 -11.00 -16.04 -29.07
C GLU A 329 -10.88 -16.81 -27.75
N ARG A 330 -11.99 -16.95 -27.06
CA ARG A 330 -12.06 -17.80 -25.86
C ARG A 330 -12.22 -19.25 -26.28
N VAL A 331 -11.64 -20.13 -25.49
CA VAL A 331 -11.68 -21.58 -25.76
C VAL A 331 -13.10 -22.18 -25.54
N SER A 332 -14.00 -21.45 -24.88
CA SER A 332 -15.35 -21.92 -24.55
C SER A 332 -16.38 -20.80 -24.46
N ASP A 333 -17.63 -21.15 -24.83
CA ASP A 333 -18.81 -20.27 -24.80
C ASP A 333 -19.39 -20.05 -23.38
N GLU A 334 -18.54 -19.92 -22.38
CA GLU A 334 -18.97 -19.76 -21.00
C GLU A 334 -19.57 -18.37 -20.73
N SER A 335 -20.77 -18.34 -20.18
CA SER A 335 -21.45 -17.12 -19.74
C SER A 335 -21.38 -16.95 -18.21
N GLN A 336 -21.54 -15.74 -17.70
CA GLN A 336 -21.56 -15.43 -16.26
C GLN A 336 -20.27 -15.84 -15.51
N ASN A 337 -19.16 -15.81 -16.20
CA ASN A 337 -17.84 -15.97 -15.58
C ASN A 337 -17.33 -14.62 -15.03
N THR A 338 -16.33 -14.71 -14.21
CA THR A 338 -15.69 -13.56 -13.60
C THR A 338 -14.19 -13.62 -13.75
N GLY A 339 -13.52 -12.47 -13.65
CA GLY A 339 -12.08 -12.42 -13.70
C GLY A 339 -11.50 -11.42 -12.72
N CYS A 340 -10.30 -11.73 -12.28
CA CYS A 340 -9.48 -10.85 -11.45
C CYS A 340 -8.02 -10.93 -11.89
N SER A 341 -7.20 -9.99 -11.51
CA SER A 341 -5.83 -9.96 -12.00
C SER A 341 -4.84 -9.34 -11.02
N ASN A 342 -3.59 -9.79 -11.09
CA ASN A 342 -2.46 -8.97 -10.75
C ASN A 342 -1.98 -8.19 -11.99
N SER A 343 -0.86 -7.48 -11.90
CA SER A 343 -0.34 -6.65 -13.01
C SER A 343 0.09 -7.44 -14.25
N VAL A 344 0.25 -8.76 -14.15
CA VAL A 344 0.80 -9.63 -15.21
C VAL A 344 -0.20 -10.66 -15.68
N ARG A 345 -0.95 -11.27 -14.76
CA ARG A 345 -1.79 -12.43 -15.04
C ARG A 345 -3.25 -12.15 -14.66
N MET A 346 -4.15 -12.40 -15.58
CA MET A 346 -5.60 -12.40 -15.35
C MET A 346 -6.05 -13.84 -15.12
N ILE A 347 -6.75 -14.08 -14.03
CA ILE A 347 -7.38 -15.35 -13.66
C ILE A 347 -8.87 -15.24 -13.97
N ILE A 348 -9.42 -16.29 -14.55
CA ILE A 348 -10.79 -16.36 -15.02
C ILE A 348 -11.42 -17.62 -14.43
N SER A 349 -12.49 -17.48 -13.67
CA SER A 349 -13.30 -18.64 -13.28
C SER A 349 -14.33 -18.96 -14.36
N SER A 350 -14.64 -20.24 -14.54
CA SER A 350 -15.72 -20.64 -15.43
C SER A 350 -17.06 -20.09 -14.94
N GLY A 351 -17.93 -19.86 -15.89
CA GLY A 351 -19.28 -19.44 -15.65
C GLY A 351 -20.27 -20.57 -15.96
N ARG A 352 -21.39 -20.23 -16.58
CA ARG A 352 -22.42 -21.17 -16.98
C ARG A 352 -21.99 -21.85 -18.29
N GLU A 353 -21.68 -23.14 -18.23
CA GLU A 353 -21.62 -24.04 -19.38
C GLU A 353 -22.92 -24.85 -19.49
N GLU A 354 -23.20 -25.41 -20.67
CA GLU A 354 -24.33 -26.31 -20.88
C GLU A 354 -24.15 -27.68 -20.20
N THR A 355 -22.95 -27.96 -19.67
CA THR A 355 -22.59 -29.19 -18.95
C THR A 355 -22.20 -28.92 -17.49
N PRO A 356 -22.31 -29.92 -16.57
CA PRO A 356 -22.30 -29.69 -15.12
C PRO A 356 -20.95 -29.31 -14.48
N ASN A 357 -19.94 -28.85 -15.22
CA ASN A 357 -18.59 -28.61 -14.71
C ASN A 357 -18.19 -27.15 -14.65
N PHE A 358 -18.91 -26.35 -13.85
CA PHE A 358 -18.61 -24.93 -13.60
C PHE A 358 -17.38 -24.68 -12.71
N LYS A 359 -16.42 -25.61 -12.62
CA LYS A 359 -15.28 -25.50 -11.68
C LYS A 359 -14.04 -24.87 -12.29
N ARG A 360 -13.90 -24.93 -13.59
CA ARG A 360 -12.65 -24.61 -14.28
C ARG A 360 -12.17 -23.19 -14.00
N ILE A 361 -10.89 -23.08 -13.69
CA ILE A 361 -10.16 -21.83 -13.66
C ILE A 361 -9.15 -21.83 -14.80
N SER A 362 -9.07 -20.73 -15.52
CA SER A 362 -8.07 -20.47 -16.55
C SER A 362 -7.34 -19.15 -16.30
N TYR A 363 -6.26 -18.90 -17.01
CA TYR A 363 -5.55 -17.63 -16.96
C TYR A 363 -5.03 -17.21 -18.32
N LEU A 364 -4.80 -15.93 -18.46
CA LEU A 364 -4.08 -15.33 -19.59
C LEU A 364 -3.03 -14.33 -19.10
N SER A 365 -2.05 -14.11 -19.97
CA SER A 365 -1.01 -13.09 -19.71
C SER A 365 -1.44 -11.73 -20.26
N ILE A 366 -1.54 -10.74 -19.40
CA ILE A 366 -1.94 -9.38 -19.79
C ILE A 366 -0.92 -8.71 -20.74
N PRO A 367 0.41 -8.81 -20.52
CA PRO A 367 1.38 -8.19 -21.41
C PRO A 367 1.44 -8.80 -22.80
N THR A 368 1.33 -10.12 -22.91
CA THR A 368 1.54 -10.85 -24.17
C THR A 368 0.27 -11.14 -24.96
N LEU A 369 -0.92 -10.98 -24.35
CA LEU A 369 -2.22 -11.20 -24.98
C LEU A 369 -2.31 -12.56 -25.68
N GLY A 370 -1.91 -13.61 -25.01
CA GLY A 370 -2.00 -14.98 -25.51
C GLY A 370 -3.35 -15.63 -25.23
N GLU A 371 -3.50 -16.87 -25.66
CA GLU A 371 -4.67 -17.71 -25.36
C GLU A 371 -4.82 -17.95 -23.85
N ASN A 372 -6.04 -18.26 -23.42
CA ASN A 372 -6.27 -18.66 -22.05
C ASN A 372 -5.83 -20.11 -21.81
N ILE A 373 -5.10 -20.32 -20.73
CA ILE A 373 -4.48 -21.59 -20.36
C ILE A 373 -5.17 -22.11 -19.10
N SER A 374 -5.30 -23.44 -18.98
CA SER A 374 -5.85 -24.08 -17.79
C SER A 374 -5.02 -23.73 -16.56
N PHE A 375 -5.68 -23.38 -15.46
CA PHE A 375 -5.05 -23.03 -14.18
C PHE A 375 -5.30 -24.06 -13.09
N GLY A 376 -6.53 -24.52 -12.92
CA GLY A 376 -7.02 -25.42 -11.90
C GLY A 376 -8.54 -25.36 -11.79
N ASP A 377 -9.10 -25.75 -10.66
CA ASP A 377 -10.54 -25.80 -10.43
C ASP A 377 -10.94 -25.08 -9.14
N LEU A 378 -12.16 -24.52 -9.13
CA LEU A 378 -12.87 -24.11 -7.92
C LEU A 378 -13.20 -25.35 -7.05
N THR A 379 -13.37 -25.17 -5.75
CA THR A 379 -13.82 -26.27 -4.86
C THR A 379 -15.24 -26.72 -5.20
N VAL A 380 -16.11 -25.74 -5.50
CA VAL A 380 -17.50 -25.97 -5.93
C VAL A 380 -17.77 -25.22 -7.22
N GLY A 381 -18.30 -25.92 -8.22
CA GLY A 381 -18.71 -25.33 -9.50
C GLY A 381 -19.92 -24.40 -9.31
N ARG A 382 -19.79 -23.15 -9.74
CA ARG A 382 -20.83 -22.13 -9.61
C ARG A 382 -20.66 -20.98 -10.60
N GLN A 383 -21.76 -20.33 -10.93
CA GLN A 383 -21.83 -19.16 -11.79
C GLN A 383 -22.14 -17.90 -10.97
N GLY A 384 -22.00 -16.71 -11.56
CA GLY A 384 -22.33 -15.44 -10.90
C GLY A 384 -21.44 -15.16 -9.68
N VAL A 385 -20.23 -15.65 -9.72
CA VAL A 385 -19.20 -15.48 -8.68
C VAL A 385 -18.67 -14.05 -8.74
N GLY A 386 -18.52 -13.39 -7.59
CA GLY A 386 -17.73 -12.16 -7.48
C GLY A 386 -16.24 -12.46 -7.44
N SER A 387 -15.42 -11.62 -8.04
CA SER A 387 -13.97 -11.80 -7.98
C SER A 387 -13.21 -10.49 -7.87
N ASN A 388 -12.11 -10.54 -7.17
CA ASN A 388 -11.05 -9.53 -7.21
C ASN A 388 -9.70 -10.15 -6.78
N ALA A 389 -8.64 -9.38 -6.82
CA ALA A 389 -7.31 -9.89 -6.54
C ALA A 389 -6.47 -8.94 -5.69
N THR A 390 -5.42 -9.49 -5.13
CA THR A 390 -4.20 -8.78 -4.74
C THR A 390 -3.09 -9.13 -5.74
N ASN A 391 -1.89 -8.65 -5.49
CA ASN A 391 -0.73 -9.02 -6.33
C ASN A 391 -0.44 -10.54 -6.32
N THR A 392 -0.85 -11.24 -5.27
CA THR A 392 -0.52 -12.65 -5.07
C THR A 392 -1.72 -13.60 -5.08
N ARG A 393 -2.89 -13.15 -4.66
CA ARG A 393 -4.09 -13.96 -4.53
C ARG A 393 -5.22 -13.45 -5.41
N GLY A 394 -5.84 -14.36 -6.17
CA GLY A 394 -7.16 -14.17 -6.77
C GLY A 394 -8.22 -14.75 -5.85
N VAL A 395 -9.27 -14.02 -5.57
CA VAL A 395 -10.34 -14.40 -4.64
C VAL A 395 -11.67 -14.49 -5.38
N PHE A 396 -12.44 -15.54 -5.09
CA PHE A 396 -13.74 -15.83 -5.67
C PHE A 396 -14.78 -15.98 -4.58
N SER A 397 -15.88 -15.24 -4.65
CA SER A 397 -16.85 -15.15 -3.58
C SER A 397 -18.27 -15.40 -4.04
N GLY A 398 -19.05 -16.12 -3.25
CA GLY A 398 -20.45 -16.40 -3.50
C GLY A 398 -20.70 -17.15 -4.80
N GLY A 399 -21.79 -16.81 -5.46
CA GLY A 399 -22.23 -17.49 -6.69
C GLY A 399 -23.35 -18.49 -6.46
N ASN A 400 -23.80 -19.13 -7.52
CA ASN A 400 -24.88 -20.08 -7.44
C ASN A 400 -24.80 -21.22 -8.45
N VAL A 401 -25.51 -22.31 -8.15
CA VAL A 401 -26.03 -23.27 -9.12
C VAL A 401 -27.56 -23.09 -9.22
N PRO A 402 -28.27 -23.75 -10.15
CA PRO A 402 -29.69 -23.51 -10.34
C PRO A 402 -30.55 -23.60 -9.07
N SER A 403 -30.18 -24.44 -8.11
CA SER A 403 -30.95 -24.71 -6.89
C SER A 403 -30.36 -24.11 -5.61
N THR A 404 -29.15 -23.56 -5.63
CA THR A 404 -28.44 -23.17 -4.42
C THR A 404 -27.60 -21.92 -4.65
N VAL A 405 -27.69 -20.95 -3.74
CA VAL A 405 -26.81 -19.77 -3.66
C VAL A 405 -25.82 -19.98 -2.52
N TYR A 406 -24.56 -19.66 -2.77
CA TYR A 406 -23.46 -19.93 -1.84
C TYR A 406 -22.96 -18.65 -1.16
N ASN A 407 -22.36 -18.83 0.02
CA ASN A 407 -21.60 -17.80 0.74
C ASN A 407 -20.07 -18.07 0.72
N ILE A 408 -19.62 -19.10 0.05
CA ILE A 408 -18.22 -19.54 0.02
C ILE A 408 -17.31 -18.44 -0.51
N ILE A 409 -16.20 -18.19 0.19
CA ILE A 409 -15.04 -17.44 -0.32
C ILE A 409 -13.91 -18.46 -0.52
N GLU A 410 -13.31 -18.45 -1.68
CA GLU A 410 -12.13 -19.28 -1.99
C GLU A 410 -11.08 -18.48 -2.75
N TYR A 411 -9.82 -18.93 -2.72
CA TYR A 411 -8.73 -18.22 -3.35
C TYR A 411 -7.76 -19.12 -4.09
N VAL A 412 -7.05 -18.54 -5.03
CA VAL A 412 -5.89 -19.13 -5.70
C VAL A 412 -4.66 -18.25 -5.51
N THR A 413 -3.48 -18.87 -5.55
CA THR A 413 -2.21 -18.11 -5.65
C THR A 413 -1.92 -17.85 -7.12
N ILE A 414 -1.98 -16.58 -7.56
CA ILE A 414 -1.95 -16.22 -8.99
C ILE A 414 -0.70 -16.72 -9.72
N GLN A 415 0.44 -16.79 -9.06
CA GLN A 415 1.71 -17.17 -9.68
C GLN A 415 1.90 -18.69 -9.85
N THR A 416 1.21 -19.49 -9.08
CA THR A 416 1.32 -20.96 -9.09
C THR A 416 0.01 -21.60 -9.56
N LEU A 417 0.10 -22.50 -10.52
CA LEU A 417 -1.06 -23.28 -10.96
C LEU A 417 -1.56 -24.20 -9.83
N GLY A 418 -2.86 -24.40 -9.78
CA GLY A 418 -3.49 -25.29 -8.80
C GLY A 418 -4.94 -24.92 -8.52
N ASN A 419 -5.60 -25.79 -7.78
CA ASN A 419 -7.00 -25.62 -7.41
C ASN A 419 -7.18 -24.51 -6.37
N ALA A 420 -8.36 -23.93 -6.34
CA ALA A 420 -8.77 -23.00 -5.30
C ALA A 420 -8.79 -23.68 -3.93
N GLN A 421 -8.51 -22.89 -2.91
CA GLN A 421 -8.53 -23.28 -1.52
C GLN A 421 -9.59 -22.49 -0.77
N ASP A 422 -10.18 -23.10 0.24
CA ASP A 422 -11.13 -22.45 1.13
C ASP A 422 -10.49 -21.25 1.83
N PHE A 423 -11.22 -20.15 1.85
CA PHE A 423 -10.81 -18.89 2.49
C PHE A 423 -11.64 -18.60 3.73
N GLY A 424 -12.95 -18.80 3.67
CA GLY A 424 -13.98 -18.46 4.63
C GLY A 424 -15.31 -18.19 3.97
N ASP A 425 -16.20 -17.45 4.64
CA ASP A 425 -17.57 -17.22 4.19
C ASP A 425 -17.93 -15.75 4.09
N LEU A 426 -18.81 -15.42 3.13
CA LEU A 426 -19.56 -14.16 3.11
C LEU A 426 -20.56 -14.13 4.28
N MET A 427 -21.00 -12.94 4.67
CA MET A 427 -22.01 -12.74 5.72
C MET A 427 -23.34 -13.41 5.36
N ASP A 428 -23.66 -13.49 4.08
CA ASP A 428 -24.90 -14.08 3.56
C ASP A 428 -24.65 -14.80 2.22
N THR A 429 -25.60 -15.66 1.82
CA THR A 429 -25.55 -16.29 0.50
C THR A 429 -25.92 -15.29 -0.58
N ARG A 430 -25.08 -15.08 -1.59
CA ARG A 430 -25.33 -14.13 -2.68
C ARG A 430 -24.57 -14.45 -3.96
N ARG A 431 -25.07 -13.96 -5.07
CA ARG A 431 -24.49 -14.12 -6.41
C ARG A 431 -24.40 -12.79 -7.14
N ASN A 432 -23.65 -12.74 -8.24
CA ASN A 432 -23.46 -11.58 -9.11
C ASN A 432 -22.95 -10.36 -8.31
N ILE A 433 -21.91 -10.59 -7.54
CA ILE A 433 -21.35 -9.67 -6.56
C ILE A 433 -20.37 -8.73 -7.26
N ALA A 434 -20.53 -7.43 -7.04
CA ALA A 434 -19.51 -6.45 -7.40
C ALA A 434 -18.39 -6.46 -6.33
N GLN A 435 -17.13 -6.55 -6.76
CA GLN A 435 -16.00 -6.55 -5.83
C GLN A 435 -14.97 -5.49 -6.18
N VAL A 436 -14.37 -4.92 -5.13
CA VAL A 436 -13.31 -3.92 -5.20
C VAL A 436 -12.14 -4.39 -4.32
N SER A 437 -10.92 -4.10 -4.76
CA SER A 437 -9.69 -4.38 -4.00
C SER A 437 -8.81 -3.15 -3.96
N ASP A 438 -8.15 -2.91 -2.83
CA ASP A 438 -7.11 -1.89 -2.69
C ASP A 438 -5.77 -2.30 -3.32
N SER A 439 -5.68 -3.51 -3.89
CA SER A 439 -4.42 -4.16 -4.30
C SER A 439 -4.50 -4.88 -5.64
N HIS A 440 -5.54 -4.64 -6.44
CA HIS A 440 -5.72 -5.32 -7.74
C HIS A 440 -4.65 -4.94 -8.76
N GLY A 441 -4.55 -5.72 -9.85
CA GLY A 441 -3.49 -5.57 -10.86
C GLY A 441 -3.37 -4.20 -11.52
N GLY A 442 -4.47 -3.48 -11.68
CA GLY A 442 -4.48 -2.13 -12.23
C GLY A 442 -3.73 -1.08 -11.41
N LEU A 443 -3.45 -1.40 -10.14
CA LEU A 443 -2.69 -0.51 -9.26
C LEU A 443 -1.18 -0.75 -9.34
N GLY A 444 -0.74 -1.80 -10.04
CA GLY A 444 0.65 -2.22 -10.06
C GLY A 444 1.09 -2.81 -8.72
N GLY A 445 2.35 -3.13 -8.63
CA GLY A 445 2.96 -3.79 -7.47
C GLY A 445 3.43 -5.19 -7.86
N PHE A 446 4.51 -5.65 -7.24
CA PHE A 446 5.14 -6.96 -7.43
C PHE A 446 5.10 -7.76 -6.13
#